data_3bc34d8c0e1e6cde5cc83aaecf722487
#
_entry.id   3bc34d8c0e1e6cde5cc83aaecf722487
#
_cell.length_a   1.000
_cell.length_b   1.000
_cell.length_c   1.000
_cell.angle_alpha   90.00
_cell.angle_beta   90.00
_cell.angle_gamma   90.00
#
_symmetry.space_group_name_H-M   'P 1'
#
loop_
_entity.id
_entity.type
_entity.pdbx_description
1 polymer ?
#
loop_
_entity_poly.entity_id
_entity_poly.type
_entity_poly.pdbx_seq_one_letter_code
_entity_poly.pdbx_strand_id
1 'polypeptide(L)'
;FYLPDYDLYIELQGSWTHGPHPFDKENEDDLKLVEKWKMGKGKYYINAIENWTRRDVRKREWVKEKKLNRLEIFSNKIETIINIFENHINKTI
;
A
#
# COMPACT_ATOMS: atom_id res chain seq x y z
N PHE A 1 5.93 8.38 -7.40
CA PHE A 1 7.23 8.67 -8.05
C PHE A 1 7.53 7.66 -9.16
N TYR A 2 8.02 8.14 -10.27
CA TYR A 2 8.45 7.28 -11.38
C TYR A 2 9.94 7.46 -11.63
N LEU A 3 10.67 6.35 -11.70
CA LEU A 3 12.09 6.32 -12.00
C LEU A 3 12.31 5.76 -13.42
N PRO A 4 12.58 6.62 -14.43
CA PRO A 4 12.69 6.17 -15.82
C PRO A 4 13.83 5.16 -16.06
N ASP A 5 14.96 5.31 -15.36
CA ASP A 5 16.12 4.42 -15.53
C ASP A 5 15.83 2.97 -15.14
N TYR A 6 14.84 2.76 -14.27
CA TYR A 6 14.45 1.43 -13.79
C TYR A 6 13.07 1.03 -14.26
N ASP A 7 12.38 1.91 -14.99
CA ASP A 7 10.96 1.75 -15.32
C ASP A 7 10.15 1.33 -14.09
N LEU A 8 10.32 2.07 -13.00
CA LEU A 8 9.78 1.74 -11.68
C LEU A 8 8.87 2.84 -11.16
N TYR A 9 7.64 2.47 -10.81
CA TYR A 9 6.72 3.34 -10.09
C TYR A 9 6.83 3.07 -8.59
N ILE A 10 7.06 4.14 -7.80
CA ILE A 10 7.13 4.04 -6.34
C ILE A 10 5.95 4.75 -5.72
N GLU A 11 5.24 4.06 -4.82
CA GLU A 11 4.12 4.62 -4.10
C GLU A 11 4.34 4.48 -2.59
N LEU A 12 4.31 5.62 -1.88
CA LEU A 12 4.49 5.67 -0.44
C LEU A 12 3.14 5.60 0.25
N GLN A 13 2.89 4.50 0.97
CA GLN A 13 1.67 4.27 1.73
C GLN A 13 1.91 4.61 3.21
N GLY A 14 2.33 5.86 3.47
CA GLY A 14 2.69 6.33 4.81
C GLY A 14 1.51 6.68 5.69
N SER A 15 0.31 6.80 5.12
CA SER A 15 -0.90 7.12 5.86
C SER A 15 -1.57 5.85 6.38
N TRP A 16 -2.08 5.90 7.63
CA TRP A 16 -2.83 4.78 8.19
C TRP A 16 -4.08 4.41 7.36
N THR A 17 -4.60 5.34 6.55
CA THR A 17 -5.78 5.13 5.70
C THR A 17 -5.56 4.11 4.58
N HIS A 18 -4.31 3.71 4.32
CA HIS A 18 -3.97 2.67 3.34
C HIS A 18 -3.63 1.33 4.01
N GLY A 19 -3.79 1.24 5.33
CA GLY A 19 -3.48 0.05 6.10
C GLY A 19 -1.99 -0.19 6.30
N PRO A 20 -1.62 -1.22 7.09
CA PRO A 20 -0.22 -1.54 7.39
C PRO A 20 0.47 -2.36 6.28
N HIS A 21 -0.31 -2.94 5.40
CA HIS A 21 0.12 -3.79 4.28
C HIS A 21 -1.05 -3.92 3.31
N PRO A 22 -0.88 -4.55 2.14
CA PRO A 22 -2.01 -4.81 1.24
C PRO A 22 -3.11 -5.62 1.93
N PHE A 23 -4.35 -5.17 1.80
CA PHE A 23 -5.49 -5.83 2.44
C PHE A 23 -5.68 -7.25 1.93
N ASP A 24 -5.84 -8.19 2.84
CA ASP A 24 -6.15 -9.59 2.56
C ASP A 24 -7.48 -9.95 3.23
N LYS A 25 -8.50 -10.18 2.42
CA LYS A 25 -9.84 -10.52 2.91
C LYS A 25 -9.92 -11.85 3.67
N GLU A 26 -8.89 -12.68 3.57
CA GLU A 26 -8.80 -13.95 4.27
C GLU A 26 -7.96 -13.88 5.55
N ASN A 27 -7.34 -12.72 5.80
CA ASN A 27 -6.55 -12.49 7.01
C ASN A 27 -7.45 -12.00 8.14
N GLU A 28 -7.52 -12.77 9.23
CA GLU A 28 -8.36 -12.42 10.39
C GLU A 28 -7.98 -11.10 11.03
N ASP A 29 -6.70 -10.79 11.13
CA ASP A 29 -6.23 -9.54 11.71
C ASP A 29 -6.65 -8.34 10.86
N ASP A 30 -6.64 -8.48 9.54
CA ASP A 30 -7.10 -7.43 8.64
C ASP A 30 -8.60 -7.20 8.79
N LEU A 31 -9.38 -8.26 8.89
CA LEU A 31 -10.82 -8.16 9.12
C LEU A 31 -11.14 -7.53 10.47
N LYS A 32 -10.38 -7.85 11.50
CA LYS A 32 -10.52 -7.22 12.83
C LYS A 32 -10.20 -5.73 12.78
N LEU A 33 -9.20 -5.34 12.02
CA LEU A 33 -8.84 -3.93 11.87
C LEU A 33 -9.95 -3.16 11.15
N VAL A 34 -10.54 -3.72 10.12
CA VAL A 34 -11.69 -3.12 9.43
C VAL A 34 -12.87 -2.96 10.40
N GLU A 35 -13.18 -3.98 11.20
CA GLU A 35 -14.24 -3.90 12.20
C GLU A 35 -13.96 -2.80 13.23
N LYS A 36 -12.73 -2.67 13.68
CA LYS A 36 -12.31 -1.59 14.56
C LYS A 36 -12.55 -0.21 13.92
N TRP A 37 -12.21 -0.06 12.66
CA TRP A 37 -12.43 1.20 11.94
C TRP A 37 -13.92 1.52 11.76
N LYS A 38 -14.76 0.51 11.56
CA LYS A 38 -16.22 0.69 11.48
C LYS A 38 -16.81 1.29 12.76
N MET A 39 -16.18 1.06 13.89
CA MET A 39 -16.59 1.62 15.19
C MET A 39 -16.16 3.08 15.36
N GLY A 40 -15.25 3.56 14.54
CA GLY A 40 -14.79 4.95 14.56
C GLY A 40 -15.85 5.89 13.99
N LYS A 41 -15.81 7.14 14.44
CA LYS A 41 -16.73 8.18 13.96
C LYS A 41 -16.02 9.10 12.99
N GLY A 42 -16.70 9.47 11.89
CA GLY A 42 -16.23 10.46 10.95
C GLY A 42 -15.78 9.89 9.61
N LYS A 43 -15.56 10.82 8.67
CA LYS A 43 -15.25 10.50 7.29
C LYS A 43 -13.90 9.81 7.11
N TYR A 44 -12.95 10.04 8.02
CA TYR A 44 -11.63 9.42 7.94
C TYR A 44 -11.69 7.89 7.97
N TYR A 45 -12.52 7.34 8.86
CA TYR A 45 -12.66 5.89 8.98
C TYR A 45 -13.38 5.29 7.79
N ILE A 46 -14.42 5.97 7.28
CA ILE A 46 -15.13 5.54 6.07
C ILE A 46 -14.18 5.53 4.89
N ASN A 47 -13.39 6.60 4.72
CA ASN A 47 -12.42 6.71 3.64
C ASN A 47 -11.30 5.67 3.77
N ALA A 48 -10.83 5.41 4.99
CA ALA A 48 -9.79 4.41 5.24
C ALA A 48 -10.25 3.01 4.83
N ILE A 49 -11.46 2.62 5.21
CA ILE A 49 -12.05 1.33 4.84
C ILE A 49 -12.15 1.23 3.33
N GLU A 50 -12.71 2.24 2.66
CA GLU A 50 -12.87 2.26 1.22
C GLU A 50 -11.52 2.21 0.48
N ASN A 51 -10.54 2.97 0.95
CA ASN A 51 -9.20 2.98 0.36
C ASN A 51 -8.54 1.61 0.47
N TRP A 52 -8.47 1.08 1.70
CA TRP A 52 -7.72 -0.14 1.96
C TRP A 52 -8.36 -1.38 1.35
N THR A 53 -9.68 -1.54 1.53
CA THR A 53 -10.38 -2.76 1.11
C THR A 53 -10.80 -2.78 -0.35
N ARG A 54 -10.92 -1.63 -1.00
CA ARG A 54 -11.42 -1.54 -2.37
C ARG A 54 -10.50 -0.82 -3.34
N ARG A 55 -10.24 0.48 -3.12
CA ARG A 55 -9.47 1.29 -4.07
C ARG A 55 -8.07 0.77 -4.28
N ASP A 56 -7.36 0.49 -3.20
CA ASP A 56 -5.99 0.01 -3.26
C ASP A 56 -5.94 -1.41 -3.84
N VAL A 57 -6.90 -2.26 -3.52
CA VAL A 57 -7.02 -3.60 -4.09
C VAL A 57 -7.20 -3.54 -5.60
N ARG A 58 -8.14 -2.70 -6.07
CA ARG A 58 -8.39 -2.52 -7.52
C ARG A 58 -7.16 -1.96 -8.23
N LYS A 59 -6.48 -1.02 -7.59
CA LYS A 59 -5.27 -0.42 -8.15
C LYS A 59 -4.18 -1.45 -8.32
N ARG A 60 -3.98 -2.33 -7.33
CA ARG A 60 -2.99 -3.42 -7.42
C ARG A 60 -3.34 -4.40 -8.52
N GLU A 61 -4.60 -4.77 -8.65
CA GLU A 61 -5.07 -5.64 -9.72
C GLU A 61 -4.82 -5.03 -11.10
N TRP A 62 -5.12 -3.73 -11.24
CA TRP A 62 -4.89 -3.01 -12.49
C TRP A 62 -3.39 -2.93 -12.83
N VAL A 63 -2.54 -2.63 -11.86
CA VAL A 63 -1.09 -2.59 -12.03
C VAL A 63 -0.56 -3.95 -12.48
N LYS A 64 -1.04 -5.02 -11.86
CA LYS A 64 -0.67 -6.40 -12.22
C LYS A 64 -1.14 -6.75 -13.63
N GLU A 65 -2.37 -6.40 -13.98
CA GLU A 65 -2.92 -6.64 -15.32
C GLU A 65 -2.13 -5.91 -16.40
N LYS A 66 -1.74 -4.67 -16.14
CA LYS A 66 -0.94 -3.87 -17.07
C LYS A 66 0.55 -4.21 -17.02
N LYS A 67 0.96 -5.10 -16.15
CA LYS A 67 2.36 -5.53 -15.94
C LYS A 67 3.30 -4.36 -15.65
N LEU A 68 2.83 -3.40 -14.88
CA LEU A 68 3.63 -2.26 -14.47
C LEU A 68 4.59 -2.66 -13.34
N ASN A 69 5.80 -2.14 -13.38
CA ASN A 69 6.77 -2.34 -12.31
C ASN A 69 6.50 -1.31 -11.21
N ARG A 70 6.01 -1.76 -10.07
CA ARG A 70 5.56 -0.89 -8.98
C ARG A 70 6.05 -1.38 -7.64
N LEU A 71 6.56 -0.46 -6.83
CA LEU A 71 6.98 -0.71 -5.46
C LEU A 71 6.10 0.10 -4.51
N GLU A 72 5.40 -0.57 -3.60
CA GLU A 72 4.67 0.07 -2.51
C GLU A 72 5.50 0.01 -1.24
N ILE A 73 5.63 1.14 -0.54
CA ILE A 73 6.36 1.23 0.73
C ILE A 73 5.40 1.67 1.83
N PHE A 74 5.15 0.78 2.79
CA PHE A 74 4.25 1.01 3.92
C PHE A 74 5.02 1.54 5.12
N SER A 75 5.55 2.76 4.98
CA SER A 75 6.27 3.42 6.07
C SER A 75 6.30 4.94 5.87
N ASN A 76 6.35 5.67 6.98
CA ASN A 76 6.59 7.12 6.97
C ASN A 76 7.98 7.47 7.50
N LYS A 77 8.81 6.46 7.78
CA LYS A 77 10.18 6.64 8.27
C LYS A 77 11.16 6.64 7.11
N ILE A 78 11.92 7.70 6.95
CA ILE A 78 12.86 7.87 5.84
C ILE A 78 13.87 6.73 5.76
N GLU A 79 14.45 6.31 6.88
CA GLU A 79 15.43 5.21 6.89
C GLU A 79 14.83 3.91 6.38
N THR A 80 13.61 3.58 6.80
CA THR A 80 12.90 2.39 6.35
C THR A 80 12.59 2.46 4.86
N ILE A 81 12.16 3.62 4.38
CA ILE A 81 11.86 3.85 2.97
C ILE A 81 13.11 3.63 2.12
N ILE A 82 14.24 4.21 2.53
CA ILE A 82 15.51 4.08 1.82
C ILE A 82 15.95 2.62 1.78
N ASN A 83 15.89 1.91 2.91
CA ASN A 83 16.28 0.50 2.98
C ASN A 83 15.44 -0.38 2.07
N ILE A 84 14.13 -0.21 2.05
CA ILE A 84 13.24 -0.97 1.17
C ILE A 84 13.55 -0.67 -0.29
N PHE A 85 13.74 0.59 -0.63
CA PHE A 85 14.09 1.02 -1.98
C PHE A 85 15.42 0.42 -2.45
N GLU A 86 16.48 0.53 -1.64
CA GLU A 86 17.79 -0.01 -1.98
C GLU A 86 17.76 -1.52 -2.17
N ASN A 87 17.07 -2.24 -1.29
CA ASN A 87 16.91 -3.69 -1.41
C ASN A 87 16.17 -4.07 -2.69
N HIS A 88 15.15 -3.33 -3.06
CA HIS A 88 14.41 -3.57 -4.30
C HIS A 88 15.29 -3.36 -5.54
N ILE A 89 16.04 -2.28 -5.57
CA ILE A 89 16.95 -1.96 -6.68
C ILE A 89 18.05 -3.03 -6.79
N ASN A 90 18.63 -3.44 -5.67
CA ASN A 90 19.69 -4.46 -5.67
C ASN A 90 19.20 -5.82 -6.18
N LYS A 91 17.94 -6.17 -5.95
CA LYS A 91 17.35 -7.40 -6.49
C LYS A 91 17.07 -7.32 -7.98
N THR A 92 16.86 -6.12 -8.50
CA THR A 92 16.53 -5.90 -9.90
C THR A 92 17.78 -5.90 -10.79
N ILE A 93 18.92 -5.60 -10.22
CA ILE A 93 20.22 -5.61 -10.89
C ILE A 93 20.81 -7.02 -10.79
#